data_c5a555f54bc1c7fc74764a406c3ac84d
#
_entry.id   c5a555f54bc1c7fc74764a406c3ac84d
#
_cell.length_a   1.000
_cell.length_b   1.000
_cell.length_c   1.000
_cell.angle_alpha   90.00
_cell.angle_beta   90.00
_cell.angle_gamma   90.00
#
_symmetry.space_group_name_H-M   'P 1'
#
loop_
_entity.id
_entity.type
_entity.pdbx_description
1 polymer ?
#
loop_
_entity_poly.entity_id
_entity_poly.type
_entity_poly.pdbx_seq_one_letter_code
_entity_poly.pdbx_strand_id
1 'polypeptide(L)'
;MAEPKRILVIDDDADFLSYVQIMLSANGYEVLTAITAAEGLRRMHQDPPDLVIADVMMSYVLDGWTVSREMKADPLLREIPIIMVSAIVSVEDDGLFPTVETGGADAFMSKPIEPAALLDRVAELIRAA
;
A
#
# COMPACT_ATOMS: atom_id res chain seq x y z
N MET A 1 -0.31 -23.84 12.63
CA MET A 1 -0.72 -23.10 11.45
C MET A 1 -0.29 -21.66 11.55
N ALA A 2 0.18 -21.13 10.45
CA ALA A 2 0.63 -19.76 10.44
C ALA A 2 -0.56 -18.81 10.54
N GLU A 3 -0.35 -17.70 11.21
CA GLU A 3 -1.37 -16.65 11.24
C GLU A 3 -1.49 -16.01 9.86
N PRO A 4 -2.67 -15.52 9.50
CA PRO A 4 -2.79 -14.84 8.21
C PRO A 4 -1.89 -13.61 8.16
N LYS A 5 -1.37 -13.35 6.97
CA LYS A 5 -0.59 -12.13 6.76
C LYS A 5 -1.51 -10.93 6.79
N ARG A 6 -1.01 -9.85 7.34
CA ARG A 6 -1.78 -8.62 7.50
C ARG A 6 -1.39 -7.58 6.47
N ILE A 7 -2.41 -6.95 5.88
CA ILE A 7 -2.21 -5.92 4.87
C ILE A 7 -2.96 -4.68 5.32
N LEU A 8 -2.26 -3.55 5.36
CA LEU A 8 -2.88 -2.27 5.66
C LEU A 8 -3.10 -1.52 4.36
N VAL A 9 -4.34 -1.08 4.12
CA VAL A 9 -4.70 -0.32 2.92
C VAL A 9 -5.04 1.10 3.33
N ILE A 10 -4.35 2.08 2.75
CA ILE A 10 -4.54 3.49 3.07
C ILE A 10 -5.08 4.20 1.84
N ASP A 11 -6.32 4.66 1.90
CA ASP A 11 -6.98 5.34 0.78
C ASP A 11 -8.20 6.06 1.33
N ASP A 12 -8.46 7.28 0.86
CA ASP A 12 -9.62 8.02 1.32
C ASP A 12 -10.90 7.67 0.55
N ASP A 13 -10.81 6.80 -0.44
CA ASP A 13 -11.95 6.33 -1.21
C ASP A 13 -12.54 5.07 -0.56
N ALA A 14 -13.69 5.21 0.08
CA ALA A 14 -14.31 4.11 0.81
C ALA A 14 -14.65 2.94 -0.09
N ASP A 15 -15.03 3.21 -1.33
CA ASP A 15 -15.36 2.13 -2.27
C ASP A 15 -14.13 1.32 -2.62
N PHE A 16 -13.01 1.98 -2.82
CA PHE A 16 -11.77 1.28 -3.10
C PHE A 16 -11.34 0.43 -1.91
N LEU A 17 -11.43 0.98 -0.71
CA LEU A 17 -11.10 0.22 0.50
C LEU A 17 -11.95 -1.02 0.62
N SER A 18 -13.26 -0.90 0.40
CA SER A 18 -14.18 -2.04 0.48
C SER A 18 -13.84 -3.10 -0.57
N TYR A 19 -13.58 -2.66 -1.78
CA TYR A 19 -13.25 -3.56 -2.87
C TYR A 19 -11.98 -4.37 -2.56
N VAL A 20 -10.93 -3.67 -2.15
CA VAL A 20 -9.66 -4.33 -1.87
C VAL A 20 -9.77 -5.23 -0.64
N GLN A 21 -10.50 -4.76 0.38
CA GLN A 21 -10.68 -5.55 1.59
C GLN A 21 -11.39 -6.86 1.30
N ILE A 22 -12.46 -6.82 0.51
CA ILE A 22 -13.20 -8.02 0.18
C ILE A 22 -12.31 -8.98 -0.60
N MET A 23 -11.60 -8.45 -1.58
CA MET A 23 -10.76 -9.27 -2.45
C MET A 23 -9.63 -9.95 -1.67
N LEU A 24 -8.93 -9.19 -0.84
CA LEU A 24 -7.80 -9.74 -0.10
C LEU A 24 -8.26 -10.69 1.00
N SER A 25 -9.37 -10.35 1.69
CA SER A 25 -9.90 -11.23 2.72
C SER A 25 -10.34 -12.56 2.15
N ALA A 26 -10.90 -12.56 0.94
CA ALA A 26 -11.33 -13.79 0.30
C ALA A 26 -10.15 -14.69 -0.04
N ASN A 27 -8.94 -14.14 -0.05
CA ASN A 27 -7.73 -14.90 -0.37
C ASN A 27 -6.86 -15.16 0.86
N GLY A 28 -7.43 -15.01 2.04
CA GLY A 28 -6.76 -15.45 3.26
C GLY A 28 -5.95 -14.39 3.98
N TYR A 29 -6.02 -13.13 3.54
CA TYR A 29 -5.29 -12.07 4.21
C TYR A 29 -6.18 -11.37 5.24
N GLU A 30 -5.55 -10.90 6.30
CA GLU A 30 -6.23 -10.04 7.26
C GLU A 30 -6.01 -8.60 6.81
N VAL A 31 -7.08 -7.81 6.68
CA VAL A 31 -7.00 -6.48 6.09
C VAL A 31 -7.39 -5.42 7.10
N LEU A 32 -6.52 -4.43 7.25
CA LEU A 32 -6.80 -3.22 8.03
C LEU A 32 -6.90 -2.07 7.06
N THR A 33 -7.71 -1.08 7.38
CA THR A 33 -7.88 0.08 6.50
C THR A 33 -7.64 1.37 7.26
N ALA A 34 -7.22 2.40 6.51
CA ALA A 34 -7.06 3.74 7.04
C ALA A 34 -7.43 4.72 5.95
N ILE A 35 -8.03 5.84 6.33
CA ILE A 35 -8.48 6.83 5.34
C ILE A 35 -7.56 8.03 5.23
N THR A 36 -6.56 8.12 6.08
CA THR A 36 -5.55 9.18 5.99
C THR A 36 -4.17 8.60 6.21
N ALA A 37 -3.16 9.33 5.76
CA ALA A 37 -1.76 8.93 5.97
C ALA A 37 -1.45 8.87 7.48
N ALA A 38 -1.93 9.85 8.23
CA ALA A 38 -1.65 9.88 9.66
C ALA A 38 -2.24 8.68 10.38
N GLU A 39 -3.47 8.31 10.04
CA GLU A 39 -4.10 7.15 10.63
C GLU A 39 -3.34 5.87 10.27
N GLY A 40 -2.93 5.77 8.99
CA GLY A 40 -2.18 4.61 8.54
C GLY A 40 -0.88 4.44 9.29
N LEU A 41 -0.13 5.53 9.45
CA LEU A 41 1.14 5.47 10.18
C LEU A 41 0.94 5.10 11.64
N ARG A 42 -0.11 5.64 12.26
CA ARG A 42 -0.41 5.32 13.64
C ARG A 42 -0.73 3.83 13.80
N ARG A 43 -1.53 3.28 12.89
CA ARG A 43 -1.86 1.86 12.94
C ARG A 43 -0.64 0.99 12.74
N MET A 44 0.28 1.40 11.88
CA MET A 44 1.51 0.65 11.65
C MET A 44 2.37 0.57 12.91
N HIS A 45 2.43 1.65 13.66
CA HIS A 45 3.22 1.66 14.88
C HIS A 45 2.59 0.82 15.97
N GLN A 46 1.26 0.76 16.00
CA GLN A 46 0.57 -0.06 16.98
C GLN A 46 0.68 -1.54 16.66
N ASP A 47 0.63 -1.87 15.37
CA ASP A 47 0.56 -3.27 14.96
C ASP A 47 1.10 -3.38 13.53
N PRO A 48 2.42 -3.55 13.38
CA PRO A 48 3.02 -3.51 12.04
C PRO A 48 2.44 -4.57 11.11
N PRO A 49 2.01 -4.15 9.91
CA PRO A 49 1.49 -5.10 8.94
C PRO A 49 2.61 -5.80 8.18
N ASP A 50 2.25 -6.78 7.37
CA ASP A 50 3.20 -7.46 6.51
C ASP A 50 3.36 -6.77 5.17
N LEU A 51 2.41 -5.93 4.79
CA LEU A 51 2.47 -5.18 3.55
C LEU A 51 1.53 -3.98 3.64
N VAL A 52 1.87 -2.89 2.95
CA VAL A 52 1.06 -1.68 2.90
C VAL A 52 0.69 -1.37 1.46
N ILE A 53 -0.58 -1.06 1.22
CA ILE A 53 -1.05 -0.53 -0.06
C ILE A 53 -1.51 0.88 0.20
N ALA A 54 -0.93 1.86 -0.49
CA ALA A 54 -1.20 3.27 -0.23
C ALA A 54 -1.48 4.02 -1.51
N ASP A 55 -2.56 4.81 -1.51
CA ASP A 55 -2.88 5.70 -2.62
C ASP A 55 -1.89 6.86 -2.60
N VAL A 56 -1.34 7.18 -3.77
CA VAL A 56 -0.43 8.31 -3.91
C VAL A 56 -1.14 9.62 -3.58
N MET A 57 -2.38 9.75 -4.02
CA MET A 57 -3.13 10.99 -3.85
C MET A 57 -4.39 10.71 -3.03
N MET A 58 -4.37 11.17 -1.80
CA MET A 58 -5.52 11.08 -0.91
C MET A 58 -6.11 12.47 -0.72
N SER A 59 -6.25 12.90 0.53
CA SER A 59 -6.77 14.24 0.81
C SER A 59 -5.80 15.32 0.33
N TYR A 60 -4.52 15.01 0.37
CA TYR A 60 -3.47 15.93 -0.06
C TYR A 60 -2.64 15.24 -1.12
N VAL A 61 -2.07 16.04 -2.02
CA VAL A 61 -1.24 15.52 -3.10
C VAL A 61 -0.02 14.82 -2.49
N LEU A 62 0.26 13.63 -3.01
CA LEU A 62 1.45 12.85 -2.65
C LEU A 62 1.46 12.35 -1.21
N ASP A 63 0.28 12.16 -0.60
CA ASP A 63 0.21 11.59 0.75
C ASP A 63 0.83 10.20 0.80
N GLY A 64 0.67 9.41 -0.25
CA GLY A 64 1.30 8.09 -0.30
C GLY A 64 2.81 8.17 -0.26
N TRP A 65 3.40 9.17 -0.92
CA TRP A 65 4.84 9.36 -0.86
C TRP A 65 5.30 9.69 0.55
N THR A 66 4.50 10.46 1.29
CA THR A 66 4.81 10.77 2.67
C THR A 66 4.83 9.50 3.52
N VAL A 67 3.83 8.64 3.33
CA VAL A 67 3.78 7.36 4.05
C VAL A 67 5.03 6.54 3.77
N SER A 68 5.40 6.44 2.50
CA SER A 68 6.56 5.65 2.10
C SER A 68 7.85 6.19 2.74
N ARG A 69 8.05 7.50 2.70
CA ARG A 69 9.23 8.10 3.28
C ARG A 69 9.31 7.89 4.79
N GLU A 70 8.17 8.07 5.47
CA GLU A 70 8.14 7.88 6.92
C GLU A 70 8.45 6.44 7.28
N MET A 71 7.93 5.49 6.51
CA MET A 71 8.21 4.09 6.76
C MET A 71 9.69 3.76 6.55
N LYS A 72 10.28 4.28 5.48
CA LYS A 72 11.68 3.97 5.19
C LYS A 72 12.63 4.60 6.20
N ALA A 73 12.20 5.67 6.85
CA ALA A 73 13.01 6.33 7.89
C ALA A 73 12.88 5.65 9.25
N ASP A 74 11.94 4.74 9.41
CA ASP A 74 11.64 4.13 10.71
C ASP A 74 12.21 2.71 10.75
N PRO A 75 13.12 2.40 11.68
CA PRO A 75 13.70 1.06 11.76
C PRO A 75 12.69 -0.06 11.93
N LEU A 76 11.53 0.24 12.52
CA LEU A 76 10.49 -0.77 12.71
C LEU A 76 9.70 -1.04 11.45
N LEU A 77 9.64 -0.08 10.52
CA LEU A 77 8.73 -0.15 9.39
C LEU A 77 9.43 -0.28 8.04
N ARG A 78 10.73 0.01 7.99
CA ARG A 78 11.41 0.15 6.70
C ARG A 78 11.50 -1.14 5.89
N GLU A 79 11.34 -2.29 6.54
CA GLU A 79 11.39 -3.58 5.84
C GLU A 79 10.03 -4.00 5.30
N ILE A 80 8.97 -3.28 5.64
CA ILE A 80 7.61 -3.63 5.19
C ILE A 80 7.45 -3.20 3.73
N PRO A 81 7.08 -4.12 2.83
CA PRO A 81 6.89 -3.73 1.43
C PRO A 81 5.68 -2.83 1.24
N ILE A 82 5.77 -1.94 0.26
CA ILE A 82 4.74 -0.94 -0.04
C ILE A 82 4.36 -1.02 -1.50
N ILE A 83 3.05 -1.10 -1.77
CA ILE A 83 2.51 -0.94 -3.12
C ILE A 83 1.83 0.42 -3.19
N MET A 84 2.29 1.27 -4.09
CA MET A 84 1.65 2.57 -4.33
C MET A 84 0.64 2.42 -5.44
N VAL A 85 -0.54 3.03 -5.28
CA VAL A 85 -1.56 3.01 -6.32
C VAL A 85 -1.92 4.44 -6.70
N SER A 86 -2.33 4.62 -7.95
CA SER A 86 -2.70 5.94 -8.46
C SER A 86 -3.78 5.81 -9.52
N ALA A 87 -4.73 6.75 -9.51
CA ALA A 87 -5.78 6.83 -10.51
C ALA A 87 -5.44 7.80 -11.64
N ILE A 88 -4.38 8.57 -11.49
CA ILE A 88 -4.18 9.74 -12.35
C ILE A 88 -3.33 9.44 -13.56
N VAL A 89 -2.18 8.79 -13.37
CA VAL A 89 -1.27 8.53 -14.47
C VAL A 89 -0.76 7.11 -14.35
N SER A 90 -0.29 6.60 -15.47
CA SER A 90 0.37 5.31 -15.44
C SER A 90 1.79 5.48 -14.95
N VAL A 91 2.38 4.38 -14.54
CA VAL A 91 3.74 4.38 -14.02
C VAL A 91 4.75 4.81 -15.08
N GLU A 92 4.39 4.67 -16.34
CA GLU A 92 5.29 5.04 -17.43
C GLU A 92 5.32 6.53 -17.71
N ASP A 93 4.41 7.30 -17.13
CA ASP A 93 4.37 8.75 -17.37
C ASP A 93 5.49 9.40 -16.59
N ASP A 94 6.61 9.54 -17.24
CA ASP A 94 7.82 10.02 -16.60
C ASP A 94 7.67 11.45 -16.12
N GLY A 95 8.37 11.76 -15.07
CA GLY A 95 8.48 13.11 -14.57
C GLY A 95 7.38 13.52 -13.64
N LEU A 96 6.29 12.79 -13.61
CA LEU A 96 5.20 13.14 -12.73
C LEU A 96 5.35 12.51 -11.36
N PHE A 97 5.85 11.28 -11.31
CA PHE A 97 6.10 10.59 -10.05
C PHE A 97 7.56 10.26 -9.90
N PRO A 98 8.07 10.29 -8.66
CA PRO A 98 9.44 9.84 -8.42
C PRO A 98 9.60 8.37 -8.78
N THR A 99 10.83 7.95 -8.99
CA THR A 99 11.11 6.54 -9.21
C THR A 99 10.88 5.76 -7.92
N VAL A 100 10.90 4.44 -8.04
CA VAL A 100 10.76 3.58 -6.89
C VAL A 100 11.84 3.89 -5.85
N GLU A 101 13.07 4.10 -6.29
CA GLU A 101 14.14 4.43 -5.37
C GLU A 101 13.86 5.73 -4.62
N THR A 102 13.36 6.73 -5.33
CA THR A 102 13.07 8.02 -4.73
C THR A 102 11.92 7.93 -3.74
N GLY A 103 10.85 7.22 -4.12
CA GLY A 103 9.68 7.12 -3.28
C GLY A 103 9.76 6.04 -2.22
N GLY A 104 10.65 5.09 -2.38
CA GLY A 104 10.77 3.98 -1.45
C GLY A 104 9.73 2.89 -1.63
N ALA A 105 8.87 2.99 -2.61
CA ALA A 105 7.84 1.99 -2.85
C ALA A 105 8.43 0.78 -3.58
N ASP A 106 7.89 -0.39 -3.29
CA ASP A 106 8.35 -1.63 -3.89
C ASP A 106 7.62 -1.95 -5.17
N ALA A 107 6.44 -1.36 -5.38
CA ALA A 107 5.68 -1.55 -6.61
C ALA A 107 4.72 -0.39 -6.81
N PHE A 108 4.32 -0.17 -8.05
CA PHE A 108 3.31 0.81 -8.42
C PHE A 108 2.24 0.11 -9.23
N MET A 109 0.98 0.50 -8.99
CA MET A 109 -0.14 -0.03 -9.76
C MET A 109 -1.11 1.10 -10.04
N SER A 110 -1.77 1.02 -11.20
CA SER A 110 -2.74 2.03 -11.60
C SER A 110 -4.14 1.56 -11.28
N LYS A 111 -5.01 2.48 -10.90
CA LYS A 111 -6.44 2.20 -10.78
C LYS A 111 -7.07 2.26 -12.18
N PRO A 112 -8.06 1.45 -12.46
CA PRO A 112 -8.65 0.43 -11.59
C PRO A 112 -7.73 -0.76 -11.43
N ILE A 113 -7.74 -1.34 -10.23
CA ILE A 113 -6.87 -2.46 -9.92
C ILE A 113 -7.50 -3.75 -10.42
N GLU A 114 -6.73 -4.53 -11.16
CA GLU A 114 -7.17 -5.85 -11.55
C GLU A 114 -6.86 -6.83 -10.42
N PRO A 115 -7.86 -7.62 -9.97
CA PRO A 115 -7.66 -8.49 -8.80
C PRO A 115 -6.49 -9.44 -8.93
N ALA A 116 -6.36 -10.12 -10.06
CA ALA A 116 -5.29 -11.10 -10.23
C ALA A 116 -3.91 -10.43 -10.16
N ALA A 117 -3.78 -9.25 -10.77
CA ALA A 117 -2.50 -8.54 -10.77
C ALA A 117 -2.13 -8.11 -9.36
N LEU A 118 -3.09 -7.61 -8.59
CA LEU A 118 -2.82 -7.20 -7.22
C LEU A 118 -2.45 -8.40 -6.34
N LEU A 119 -3.22 -9.49 -6.46
CA LEU A 119 -2.94 -10.68 -5.66
C LEU A 119 -1.56 -11.25 -5.95
N ASP A 120 -1.16 -11.27 -7.23
CA ASP A 120 0.16 -11.75 -7.60
C ASP A 120 1.25 -10.88 -6.99
N ARG A 121 1.09 -9.56 -7.05
CA ARG A 121 2.10 -8.66 -6.51
C ARG A 121 2.18 -8.75 -5.00
N VAL A 122 1.03 -8.86 -4.33
CA VAL A 122 1.00 -9.01 -2.88
C VAL A 122 1.74 -10.27 -2.47
N ALA A 123 1.43 -11.39 -3.11
CA ALA A 123 2.06 -12.66 -2.77
C ALA A 123 3.57 -12.61 -3.01
N GLU A 124 3.97 -11.99 -4.09
CA GLU A 124 5.38 -11.87 -4.46
C GLU A 124 6.16 -11.06 -3.42
N LEU A 125 5.62 -9.92 -3.02
CA LEU A 125 6.31 -9.04 -2.09
C LEU A 125 6.35 -9.62 -0.67
N ILE A 126 5.28 -10.27 -0.25
CA ILE A 126 5.25 -10.87 1.08
C ILE A 126 6.26 -12.01 1.18
N ARG A 127 6.39 -12.80 0.11
CA ARG A 127 7.37 -13.89 0.11
C ARG A 127 8.80 -13.39 0.13
N ALA A 128 9.05 -12.25 -0.52
CA ALA A 128 10.39 -11.70 -0.62
C ALA A 128 10.85 -11.02 0.67
N ALA A 129 9.91 -10.60 1.50
CA ALA A 129 10.24 -9.84 2.72
C ALA A 129 10.80 -10.68 3.87
#